data_42f26e1fb1464bee0d77e5f200f76798
#
_entry.id   42f26e1fb1464bee0d77e5f200f76798
#
_cell.length_a   1.000
_cell.length_b   1.000
_cell.length_c   1.000
_cell.angle_alpha   90.00
_cell.angle_beta   90.00
_cell.angle_gamma   90.00
#
_symmetry.space_group_name_H-M   'P 1'
#
loop_
_entity.id
_entity.type
_entity.pdbx_description
1 polymer ?
#
loop_
_entity_poly.entity_id
_entity_poly.type
_entity_poly.pdbx_seq_one_letter_code
_entity_poly.pdbx_strand_id
1 'polypeptide(L)'
;LGNTANTQYYEKLGAGKTLEVPVEIQTDKKTEAGRYKLTLELSYDNPDAVTLTATGQIEITIKQKSELTMEIGQIPEEVNAGDRLQIPVQLVNVGRGMVYNARCTVDVPGLQTDKSLFLGNIEGGTAVSGELDAFAGVVNAEEETTEKRYGRTDGRILLTYEDEDGNSYEETSDIVLTIQPLKIEEKNTDKNEKESNKIGRQFLIGVTAVVGLGIVGVVLPGWIRRRKQGQFYE
;
A
#
# COMPACT_ATOMS: atom_id res chain seq x y z
N LEU A 1 4.06 -15.10 -37.70
CA LEU A 1 3.16 -16.18 -38.16
C LEU A 1 4.03 -17.30 -38.64
N GLY A 2 4.17 -18.38 -37.83
CA GLY A 2 4.89 -19.57 -38.20
C GLY A 2 4.17 -20.20 -39.44
N ASN A 3 4.96 -20.73 -40.30
CA ASN A 3 4.59 -21.24 -41.62
C ASN A 3 3.84 -22.60 -41.53
N THR A 4 2.76 -22.64 -40.78
CA THR A 4 1.76 -23.70 -40.84
C THR A 4 0.74 -23.29 -41.87
N ALA A 5 0.50 -24.15 -42.87
CA ALA A 5 -0.48 -23.87 -43.91
C ALA A 5 -1.84 -23.59 -43.25
N ASN A 6 -2.26 -22.33 -43.26
CA ASN A 6 -3.54 -21.89 -42.70
C ASN A 6 -4.72 -22.31 -43.57
N THR A 7 -4.55 -23.32 -44.42
CA THR A 7 -5.56 -23.82 -45.32
C THR A 7 -5.98 -25.22 -44.90
N GLN A 8 -7.26 -25.41 -44.68
CA GLN A 8 -7.86 -26.70 -44.40
C GLN A 8 -8.78 -27.08 -45.54
N TYR A 9 -8.74 -28.33 -45.98
CA TYR A 9 -9.57 -28.87 -47.03
C TYR A 9 -10.62 -29.83 -46.49
N TYR A 10 -11.83 -29.70 -46.99
CA TYR A 10 -12.95 -30.57 -46.66
C TYR A 10 -13.61 -31.06 -47.94
N GLU A 11 -13.79 -32.35 -48.04
CA GLU A 11 -14.27 -32.98 -49.27
C GLU A 11 -15.69 -32.54 -49.64
N LYS A 12 -16.56 -32.37 -48.66
CA LYS A 12 -17.96 -32.02 -48.90
C LYS A 12 -18.61 -31.38 -47.69
N LEU A 13 -19.42 -30.35 -47.94
CA LEU A 13 -20.39 -29.81 -46.98
C LEU A 13 -21.78 -29.88 -47.57
N GLY A 14 -22.67 -30.71 -46.95
CA GLY A 14 -24.06 -30.85 -47.42
C GLY A 14 -24.90 -29.58 -47.18
N ALA A 15 -25.90 -29.37 -48.07
CA ALA A 15 -26.81 -28.23 -47.91
C ALA A 15 -27.48 -28.21 -46.52
N GLY A 16 -27.48 -27.06 -45.87
CA GLY A 16 -28.03 -26.87 -44.54
C GLY A 16 -27.19 -27.49 -43.38
N LYS A 17 -25.99 -28.00 -43.67
CA LYS A 17 -25.07 -28.51 -42.66
C LYS A 17 -24.07 -27.46 -42.22
N THR A 18 -23.63 -27.56 -40.99
CA THR A 18 -22.59 -26.72 -40.38
C THR A 18 -21.32 -27.54 -40.25
N LEU A 19 -20.18 -26.91 -40.50
CA LEU A 19 -18.85 -27.46 -40.29
C LEU A 19 -18.13 -26.60 -39.25
N GLU A 20 -17.65 -27.22 -38.20
CA GLU A 20 -16.80 -26.59 -37.21
C GLU A 20 -15.34 -26.80 -37.63
N VAL A 21 -14.63 -25.68 -37.78
CA VAL A 21 -13.23 -25.66 -38.20
C VAL A 21 -12.39 -25.17 -37.04
N PRO A 22 -11.61 -26.03 -36.37
CA PRO A 22 -10.72 -25.59 -35.30
C PRO A 22 -9.55 -24.81 -35.90
N VAL A 23 -9.30 -23.62 -35.37
CA VAL A 23 -8.17 -22.77 -35.75
C VAL A 23 -7.30 -22.54 -34.56
N GLU A 24 -6.03 -22.94 -34.61
CA GLU A 24 -5.04 -22.66 -33.61
C GLU A 24 -4.28 -21.38 -33.96
N ILE A 25 -4.28 -20.40 -33.07
CA ILE A 25 -3.62 -19.13 -33.26
C ILE A 25 -2.45 -19.04 -32.29
N GLN A 26 -1.23 -18.98 -32.82
CA GLN A 26 -0.03 -18.75 -32.03
C GLN A 26 0.40 -17.30 -32.18
N THR A 27 0.59 -16.62 -31.05
CA THR A 27 1.07 -15.26 -31.01
C THR A 27 2.59 -15.20 -30.76
N ASP A 28 3.28 -14.26 -31.41
CA ASP A 28 4.68 -13.98 -31.15
C ASP A 28 4.81 -13.29 -29.79
N LYS A 29 5.97 -13.49 -29.12
CA LYS A 29 6.30 -12.80 -27.87
C LYS A 29 6.28 -11.27 -27.97
N LYS A 30 6.41 -10.73 -29.19
CA LYS A 30 6.37 -9.29 -29.47
C LYS A 30 4.99 -8.78 -29.86
N THR A 31 3.98 -9.66 -29.92
CA THR A 31 2.63 -9.24 -30.25
C THR A 31 2.10 -8.31 -29.16
N GLU A 32 1.68 -7.13 -29.53
CA GLU A 32 1.11 -6.14 -28.60
C GLU A 32 -0.32 -6.51 -28.20
N ALA A 33 -0.78 -6.03 -27.05
CA ALA A 33 -2.18 -6.12 -26.69
C ALA A 33 -3.04 -5.34 -27.68
N GLY A 34 -4.22 -5.83 -27.97
CA GLY A 34 -5.12 -5.15 -28.89
C GLY A 34 -6.09 -6.08 -29.61
N ARG A 35 -6.89 -5.47 -30.49
CA ARG A 35 -7.88 -6.19 -31.31
C ARG A 35 -7.31 -6.44 -32.69
N TYR A 36 -7.33 -7.70 -33.12
CA TYR A 36 -6.81 -8.15 -34.36
C TYR A 36 -7.94 -8.73 -35.19
N LYS A 37 -8.01 -8.35 -36.48
CA LYS A 37 -8.98 -8.90 -37.43
C LYS A 37 -8.33 -9.99 -38.25
N LEU A 38 -8.90 -11.18 -38.20
CA LEU A 38 -8.54 -12.30 -39.05
C LEU A 38 -9.55 -12.39 -40.20
N THR A 39 -9.06 -12.48 -41.42
CA THR A 39 -9.89 -12.71 -42.59
C THR A 39 -9.89 -14.20 -42.92
N LEU A 40 -11.08 -14.77 -43.02
CA LEU A 40 -11.31 -16.12 -43.49
C LEU A 40 -11.70 -16.05 -44.96
N GLU A 41 -10.97 -16.76 -45.78
CA GLU A 41 -11.29 -16.93 -47.20
C GLU A 41 -11.76 -18.36 -47.41
N LEU A 42 -12.97 -18.52 -47.96
CA LEU A 42 -13.54 -19.80 -48.31
C LEU A 42 -13.60 -19.89 -49.85
N SER A 43 -13.07 -20.98 -50.36
CA SER A 43 -13.22 -21.34 -51.78
C SER A 43 -13.90 -22.70 -51.86
N TYR A 44 -14.96 -22.82 -52.64
CA TYR A 44 -15.71 -24.06 -52.74
C TYR A 44 -16.29 -24.22 -54.16
N ASP A 45 -16.43 -25.44 -54.61
CA ASP A 45 -17.07 -25.75 -55.88
C ASP A 45 -18.55 -26.08 -55.62
N ASN A 46 -19.42 -25.52 -56.48
CA ASN A 46 -20.84 -25.85 -56.48
C ASN A 46 -21.09 -27.18 -57.24
N PRO A 47 -22.32 -27.72 -57.25
CA PRO A 47 -22.64 -28.95 -57.98
C PRO A 47 -22.38 -28.87 -59.47
N ASP A 48 -22.29 -27.69 -60.08
CA ASP A 48 -21.98 -27.46 -61.50
C ASP A 48 -20.48 -27.30 -61.74
N ALA A 49 -19.62 -27.63 -60.77
CA ALA A 49 -18.17 -27.49 -60.80
C ALA A 49 -17.69 -26.04 -61.03
N VAL A 50 -18.48 -25.07 -60.60
CA VAL A 50 -18.07 -23.66 -60.61
C VAL A 50 -17.51 -23.31 -59.27
N THR A 51 -16.26 -22.79 -59.25
CA THR A 51 -15.61 -22.32 -58.03
C THR A 51 -16.21 -20.99 -57.58
N LEU A 52 -16.64 -20.95 -56.32
CA LEU A 52 -17.18 -19.78 -55.63
C LEU A 52 -16.26 -19.42 -54.44
N THR A 53 -16.24 -18.14 -54.10
CA THR A 53 -15.47 -17.64 -52.96
C THR A 53 -16.36 -16.87 -52.01
N ALA A 54 -16.08 -16.98 -50.75
CA ALA A 54 -16.71 -16.17 -49.71
C ALA A 54 -15.65 -15.71 -48.70
N THR A 55 -15.84 -14.55 -48.10
CA THR A 55 -14.95 -14.00 -47.09
C THR A 55 -15.72 -13.74 -45.82
N GLY A 56 -15.11 -14.05 -44.70
CA GLY A 56 -15.58 -13.73 -43.35
C GLY A 56 -14.50 -13.03 -42.54
N GLN A 57 -14.88 -12.34 -41.48
CA GLN A 57 -13.94 -11.73 -40.57
C GLN A 57 -14.25 -12.18 -39.12
N ILE A 58 -13.19 -12.49 -38.38
CA ILE A 58 -13.22 -12.80 -36.95
C ILE A 58 -12.36 -11.76 -36.25
N GLU A 59 -12.87 -11.15 -35.17
CA GLU A 59 -12.11 -10.29 -34.31
C GLU A 59 -11.62 -11.10 -33.10
N ILE A 60 -10.30 -11.05 -32.82
CA ILE A 60 -9.69 -11.64 -31.65
C ILE A 60 -9.06 -10.53 -30.80
N THR A 61 -9.16 -10.64 -29.48
CA THR A 61 -8.52 -9.73 -28.55
C THR A 61 -7.31 -10.42 -27.92
N ILE A 62 -6.13 -9.82 -28.10
CA ILE A 62 -4.90 -10.25 -27.44
C ILE A 62 -4.71 -9.38 -26.20
N LYS A 63 -4.51 -10.02 -25.06
CA LYS A 63 -4.23 -9.38 -23.79
C LYS A 63 -2.82 -9.70 -23.34
N GLN A 64 -2.20 -8.78 -22.63
CA GLN A 64 -0.92 -8.99 -21.97
C GLN A 64 -1.15 -9.37 -20.50
N LYS A 65 -0.36 -10.32 -20.01
CA LYS A 65 -0.42 -10.72 -18.60
C LYS A 65 0.16 -9.61 -17.73
N SER A 66 -0.59 -9.21 -16.71
CA SER A 66 -0.12 -8.36 -15.61
C SER A 66 0.33 -9.26 -14.46
N GLU A 67 1.53 -9.04 -13.95
CA GLU A 67 2.10 -9.85 -12.88
C GLU A 67 3.11 -9.03 -12.08
N LEU A 68 2.80 -8.75 -10.81
CA LEU A 68 3.71 -8.07 -9.91
C LEU A 68 4.47 -9.09 -9.05
N THR A 69 5.70 -8.75 -8.72
CA THR A 69 6.48 -9.41 -7.69
C THR A 69 6.85 -8.37 -6.64
N MET A 70 6.68 -8.71 -5.36
CA MET A 70 7.00 -7.85 -4.23
C MET A 70 8.32 -8.29 -3.59
N GLU A 71 9.25 -7.35 -3.47
CA GLU A 71 10.51 -7.51 -2.76
C GLU A 71 10.53 -6.58 -1.54
N ILE A 72 10.83 -7.13 -0.37
CA ILE A 72 10.93 -6.39 0.88
C ILE A 72 12.41 -6.18 1.18
N GLY A 73 12.78 -4.92 1.44
CA GLY A 73 14.14 -4.57 1.83
C GLY A 73 14.46 -5.02 3.26
N GLN A 74 15.69 -4.72 3.69
CA GLN A 74 16.12 -5.07 5.03
C GLN A 74 15.34 -4.29 6.09
N ILE A 75 14.79 -5.01 7.05
CA ILE A 75 14.16 -4.47 8.24
C ILE A 75 14.98 -4.88 9.48
N PRO A 76 14.99 -4.08 10.55
CA PRO A 76 15.62 -4.48 11.81
C PRO A 76 14.97 -5.75 12.37
N GLU A 77 15.79 -6.68 12.85
CA GLU A 77 15.29 -7.88 13.53
C GLU A 77 14.65 -7.55 14.89
N GLU A 78 15.07 -6.44 15.51
CA GLU A 78 14.56 -5.95 16.80
C GLU A 78 14.25 -4.45 16.74
N VAL A 79 13.12 -4.07 17.32
CA VAL A 79 12.68 -2.67 17.48
C VAL A 79 12.13 -2.47 18.89
N ASN A 80 12.21 -1.27 19.44
CA ASN A 80 11.59 -0.99 20.73
C ASN A 80 10.15 -0.48 20.53
N ALA A 81 9.29 -0.76 21.48
CA ALA A 81 7.97 -0.15 21.51
C ALA A 81 8.09 1.39 21.49
N GLY A 82 7.32 2.04 20.64
CA GLY A 82 7.39 3.48 20.40
C GLY A 82 8.31 3.89 19.24
N ASP A 83 9.14 2.98 18.74
CA ASP A 83 10.00 3.28 17.59
C ASP A 83 9.19 3.34 16.29
N ARG A 84 9.65 4.20 15.39
CA ARG A 84 9.17 4.23 14.00
C ARG A 84 10.01 3.28 13.16
N LEU A 85 9.34 2.45 12.38
CA LEU A 85 9.94 1.49 11.44
C LEU A 85 9.57 1.89 10.03
N GLN A 86 10.56 1.99 9.16
CA GLN A 86 10.36 2.12 7.71
C GLN A 86 10.65 0.78 7.06
N ILE A 87 9.70 0.26 6.30
CA ILE A 87 9.80 -1.01 5.61
C ILE A 87 9.92 -0.71 4.12
N PRO A 88 11.12 -0.85 3.52
CA PRO A 88 11.30 -0.63 2.09
C PRO A 88 10.59 -1.73 1.31
N VAL A 89 9.81 -1.32 0.30
CA VAL A 89 9.10 -2.23 -0.61
C VAL A 89 9.45 -1.85 -2.04
N GLN A 90 9.79 -2.84 -2.84
CA GLN A 90 9.94 -2.71 -4.28
C GLN A 90 8.95 -3.63 -4.98
N LEU A 91 8.18 -3.09 -5.92
CA LEU A 91 7.31 -3.84 -6.79
C LEU A 91 7.90 -3.89 -8.19
N VAL A 92 8.00 -5.08 -8.75
CA VAL A 92 8.50 -5.32 -10.11
C VAL A 92 7.37 -5.91 -10.94
N ASN A 93 6.95 -5.21 -11.99
CA ASN A 93 6.01 -5.78 -12.94
C ASN A 93 6.77 -6.67 -13.92
N VAL A 94 6.77 -7.98 -13.65
CA VAL A 94 7.42 -9.00 -14.51
C VAL A 94 6.55 -9.38 -15.70
N GLY A 95 5.29 -8.95 -15.72
CA GLY A 95 4.38 -9.06 -16.83
C GLY A 95 4.64 -8.04 -17.93
N ARG A 96 3.79 -8.02 -18.93
CA ARG A 96 3.81 -7.04 -20.02
C ARG A 96 2.62 -6.09 -19.99
N GLY A 97 1.52 -6.54 -19.37
CA GLY A 97 0.35 -5.71 -19.14
C GLY A 97 0.62 -4.67 -18.08
N MET A 98 -0.10 -3.55 -18.16
CA MET A 98 -0.09 -2.55 -17.12
C MET A 98 -0.79 -3.09 -15.86
N VAL A 99 -0.25 -2.76 -14.72
CA VAL A 99 -0.87 -3.00 -13.42
C VAL A 99 -1.43 -1.68 -12.90
N TYR A 100 -2.60 -1.72 -12.32
CA TYR A 100 -3.32 -0.56 -11.79
C TYR A 100 -3.49 -0.64 -10.28
N ASN A 101 -3.56 0.52 -9.63
CA ASN A 101 -3.93 0.66 -8.22
C ASN A 101 -3.08 -0.16 -7.24
N ALA A 102 -1.81 -0.40 -7.58
CA ALA A 102 -0.90 -1.16 -6.71
C ALA A 102 -0.77 -0.51 -5.32
N ARG A 103 -1.02 -1.29 -4.28
CA ARG A 103 -1.05 -0.84 -2.89
C ARG A 103 -0.51 -1.91 -1.96
N CYS A 104 0.33 -1.49 -1.00
CA CYS A 104 0.83 -2.36 0.08
C CYS A 104 0.28 -1.94 1.44
N THR A 105 -0.04 -2.93 2.28
CA THR A 105 -0.46 -2.75 3.68
C THR A 105 0.32 -3.70 4.58
N VAL A 106 0.49 -3.34 5.85
CA VAL A 106 1.15 -4.18 6.87
C VAL A 106 0.07 -4.82 7.73
N ASP A 107 0.15 -6.13 7.88
CA ASP A 107 -0.69 -6.94 8.78
C ASP A 107 0.22 -7.75 9.70
N VAL A 108 0.74 -7.09 10.73
CA VAL A 108 1.68 -7.65 11.72
C VAL A 108 1.23 -7.26 13.11
N PRO A 109 0.95 -8.20 14.01
CA PRO A 109 0.61 -7.89 15.39
C PRO A 109 1.69 -7.03 16.04
N GLY A 110 1.27 -5.94 16.67
CA GLY A 110 2.18 -4.99 17.30
C GLY A 110 2.77 -3.93 16.39
N LEU A 111 2.60 -4.01 15.08
CA LEU A 111 2.89 -2.90 14.17
C LEU A 111 1.61 -2.14 13.83
N GLN A 112 1.64 -0.83 13.96
CA GLN A 112 0.54 0.06 13.60
C GLN A 112 0.95 0.95 12.44
N THR A 113 0.10 1.02 11.43
CA THR A 113 0.31 1.87 10.25
C THR A 113 -0.85 2.84 10.11
N ASP A 114 -0.55 4.11 9.89
CA ASP A 114 -1.58 5.13 9.66
C ASP A 114 -2.13 5.08 8.24
N LYS A 115 -1.34 4.59 7.30
CA LYS A 115 -1.66 4.61 5.87
C LYS A 115 -1.10 3.39 5.15
N SER A 116 -1.81 2.97 4.10
CA SER A 116 -1.26 2.06 3.10
C SER A 116 -0.28 2.81 2.18
N LEU A 117 0.72 2.11 1.67
CA LEU A 117 1.61 2.60 0.63
C LEU A 117 0.92 2.42 -0.74
N PHE A 118 0.55 3.52 -1.37
CA PHE A 118 -0.01 3.51 -2.72
C PHE A 118 1.09 3.80 -3.75
N LEU A 119 1.36 2.85 -4.63
CA LEU A 119 2.40 2.94 -5.66
C LEU A 119 1.83 3.22 -7.06
N GLY A 120 0.49 3.19 -7.18
CA GLY A 120 -0.22 3.60 -8.40
C GLY A 120 -0.16 2.57 -9.52
N ASN A 121 0.03 3.06 -10.74
CA ASN A 121 0.06 2.22 -11.94
C ASN A 121 1.50 1.90 -12.31
N ILE A 122 1.77 0.65 -12.70
CA ILE A 122 3.11 0.14 -12.98
C ILE A 122 3.12 -0.49 -14.37
N GLU A 123 3.91 0.07 -15.28
CA GLU A 123 4.06 -0.45 -16.64
C GLU A 123 4.77 -1.80 -16.66
N GLY A 124 4.48 -2.62 -17.67
CA GLY A 124 5.14 -3.91 -17.86
C GLY A 124 6.66 -3.77 -17.99
N GLY A 125 7.42 -4.60 -17.29
CA GLY A 125 8.87 -4.60 -17.28
C GLY A 125 9.50 -3.45 -16.47
N THR A 126 8.75 -2.72 -15.65
CA THR A 126 9.25 -1.64 -14.79
C THR A 126 9.15 -2.00 -13.31
N ALA A 127 9.91 -1.27 -12.49
CA ALA A 127 9.89 -1.40 -11.04
C ALA A 127 9.60 -0.05 -10.38
N VAL A 128 8.90 -0.09 -9.26
CA VAL A 128 8.58 1.07 -8.42
C VAL A 128 8.90 0.72 -6.98
N SER A 129 9.50 1.67 -6.24
CA SER A 129 9.85 1.48 -4.82
C SER A 129 9.15 2.51 -3.96
N GLY A 130 8.93 2.15 -2.69
CA GLY A 130 8.39 3.01 -1.67
C GLY A 130 8.69 2.48 -0.28
N GLU A 131 8.24 3.18 0.75
CA GLU A 131 8.45 2.82 2.13
C GLU A 131 7.11 2.80 2.87
N LEU A 132 6.86 1.72 3.61
CA LEU A 132 5.75 1.61 4.55
C LEU A 132 6.21 2.14 5.91
N ASP A 133 5.55 3.17 6.40
CA ASP A 133 5.76 3.69 7.75
C ASP A 133 4.91 2.90 8.76
N ALA A 134 5.56 2.35 9.77
CA ALA A 134 4.92 1.64 10.85
C ALA A 134 5.45 2.11 12.22
N PHE A 135 4.65 1.97 13.26
CA PHE A 135 5.03 2.18 14.65
C PHE A 135 5.01 0.85 15.38
N ALA A 136 6.09 0.55 16.10
CA ALA A 136 6.15 -0.58 16.98
C ALA A 136 5.35 -0.29 18.27
N GLY A 137 4.34 -1.08 18.52
CA GLY A 137 3.48 -0.99 19.69
C GLY A 137 3.58 -2.25 20.56
N VAL A 138 2.43 -2.76 20.97
CA VAL A 138 2.29 -3.92 21.85
C VAL A 138 1.80 -5.09 21.01
N VAL A 139 2.49 -6.23 21.07
CA VAL A 139 2.12 -7.45 20.33
C VAL A 139 0.80 -8.03 20.87
N ASN A 140 0.71 -8.18 22.20
CA ASN A 140 -0.46 -8.72 22.89
C ASN A 140 -1.03 -7.67 23.86
N ALA A 141 -2.03 -6.92 23.41
CA ALA A 141 -2.63 -5.85 24.20
C ALA A 141 -3.40 -6.35 25.45
N GLU A 142 -3.93 -7.58 25.38
CA GLU A 142 -4.75 -8.18 26.45
C GLU A 142 -3.91 -8.77 27.61
N GLU A 143 -2.60 -8.93 27.42
CA GLU A 143 -1.71 -9.48 28.43
C GLU A 143 -1.34 -8.41 29.48
N GLU A 144 -1.36 -8.80 30.75
CA GLU A 144 -1.07 -7.87 31.88
C GLU A 144 0.41 -7.68 32.14
N THR A 145 1.23 -8.72 31.87
CA THR A 145 2.67 -8.68 32.16
C THR A 145 3.48 -8.17 30.98
N THR A 146 4.46 -7.33 31.26
CA THR A 146 5.35 -6.76 30.23
C THR A 146 6.02 -7.83 29.39
N GLU A 147 6.46 -8.93 29.98
CA GLU A 147 7.14 -10.03 29.31
C GLU A 147 6.28 -10.72 28.26
N LYS A 148 4.95 -10.75 28.45
CA LYS A 148 4.01 -11.36 27.51
C LYS A 148 3.44 -10.37 26.49
N ARG A 149 3.51 -9.08 26.78
CA ARG A 149 3.01 -8.03 25.89
C ARG A 149 3.92 -7.76 24.71
N TYR A 150 5.20 -8.08 24.85
CA TYR A 150 6.24 -7.85 23.84
C TYR A 150 6.88 -9.16 23.43
N GLY A 151 7.71 -9.15 22.42
CA GLY A 151 8.46 -10.29 21.95
C GLY A 151 8.41 -10.47 20.46
N ARG A 152 8.69 -11.69 20.02
CA ARG A 152 8.65 -12.06 18.62
C ARG A 152 7.22 -11.94 18.08
N THR A 153 7.10 -11.30 16.93
CA THR A 153 5.87 -11.22 16.15
C THR A 153 6.14 -11.61 14.70
N ASP A 154 5.21 -12.29 14.11
CA ASP A 154 5.18 -12.67 12.71
C ASP A 154 3.86 -12.17 12.08
N GLY A 155 3.96 -11.81 10.83
CA GLY A 155 2.83 -11.32 10.06
C GLY A 155 3.26 -11.13 8.61
N ARG A 156 2.53 -10.32 7.87
CA ARG A 156 2.74 -10.19 6.43
C ARG A 156 2.54 -8.77 5.93
N ILE A 157 3.16 -8.50 4.81
CA ILE A 157 2.82 -7.37 3.96
C ILE A 157 1.90 -7.90 2.87
N LEU A 158 0.77 -7.23 2.70
CA LEU A 158 -0.23 -7.54 1.70
C LEU A 158 -0.10 -6.55 0.55
N LEU A 159 0.11 -7.05 -0.66
CA LEU A 159 0.05 -6.32 -1.91
C LEU A 159 -1.29 -6.60 -2.59
N THR A 160 -1.99 -5.54 -3.00
CA THR A 160 -3.19 -5.64 -3.84
C THR A 160 -2.99 -4.80 -5.10
N TYR A 161 -3.48 -5.30 -6.25
CA TYR A 161 -3.43 -4.59 -7.51
C TYR A 161 -4.53 -5.08 -8.47
N GLU A 162 -4.72 -4.37 -9.57
CA GLU A 162 -5.70 -4.69 -10.60
C GLU A 162 -5.02 -4.82 -11.97
N ASP A 163 -5.60 -5.64 -12.85
CA ASP A 163 -5.21 -5.70 -14.26
C ASP A 163 -6.04 -4.72 -15.13
N GLU A 164 -5.81 -4.73 -16.44
CA GLU A 164 -6.54 -3.90 -17.42
C GLU A 164 -8.06 -4.16 -17.47
N ASP A 165 -8.48 -5.35 -17.07
CA ASP A 165 -9.90 -5.73 -17.01
C ASP A 165 -10.58 -5.36 -15.69
N GLY A 166 -9.81 -4.87 -14.70
CA GLY A 166 -10.28 -4.56 -13.35
C GLY A 166 -10.38 -5.80 -12.46
N ASN A 167 -9.73 -6.91 -12.82
CA ASN A 167 -9.62 -8.05 -11.91
C ASN A 167 -8.60 -7.73 -10.83
N SER A 168 -8.98 -7.97 -9.57
CA SER A 168 -8.11 -7.74 -8.42
C SER A 168 -7.26 -8.97 -8.11
N TYR A 169 -6.00 -8.72 -7.77
CA TYR A 169 -5.01 -9.70 -7.37
C TYR A 169 -4.44 -9.36 -6.01
N GLU A 170 -4.02 -10.38 -5.28
CA GLU A 170 -3.45 -10.26 -3.96
C GLU A 170 -2.19 -11.13 -3.87
N GLU A 171 -1.12 -10.56 -3.28
CA GLU A 171 0.13 -11.26 -2.99
C GLU A 171 0.59 -10.90 -1.58
N THR A 172 1.22 -11.83 -0.88
CA THR A 172 1.69 -11.63 0.49
C THR A 172 3.17 -11.97 0.62
N SER A 173 3.87 -11.24 1.48
CA SER A 173 5.23 -11.54 1.90
C SER A 173 5.32 -11.54 3.42
N ASP A 174 5.83 -12.63 3.97
CA ASP A 174 5.95 -12.78 5.42
C ASP A 174 7.10 -11.93 5.96
N ILE A 175 6.88 -11.33 7.12
CA ILE A 175 7.89 -10.63 7.89
C ILE A 175 7.88 -11.08 9.34
N VAL A 176 9.06 -11.11 9.94
CA VAL A 176 9.25 -11.50 11.34
C VAL A 176 10.17 -10.50 11.99
N LEU A 177 9.79 -10.02 13.17
CA LEU A 177 10.62 -9.16 14.01
C LEU A 177 10.33 -9.37 15.49
N THR A 178 11.16 -8.79 16.34
CA THR A 178 10.97 -8.80 17.79
C THR A 178 10.73 -7.39 18.28
N ILE A 179 9.61 -7.18 18.97
CA ILE A 179 9.30 -5.89 19.62
C ILE A 179 9.74 -5.96 21.08
N GLN A 180 10.70 -5.13 21.44
CA GLN A 180 11.20 -4.99 22.81
C GLN A 180 10.36 -3.97 23.59
N PRO A 181 10.27 -4.09 24.93
CA PRO A 181 9.68 -3.05 25.76
C PRO A 181 10.34 -1.70 25.54
N LEU A 182 9.61 -0.62 25.80
CA LEU A 182 10.14 0.74 25.74
C LEU A 182 11.41 0.86 26.60
N LYS A 183 12.53 1.23 26.02
CA LYS A 183 13.74 1.58 26.76
C LYS A 183 13.57 2.95 27.35
N ILE A 184 13.24 3.01 28.65
CA ILE A 184 13.34 4.24 29.42
C ILE A 184 14.82 4.43 29.70
N GLU A 185 15.49 5.34 29.00
CA GLU A 185 16.80 5.80 29.43
C GLU A 185 16.63 6.47 30.83
N GLU A 186 16.97 5.75 31.87
CA GLU A 186 17.19 6.40 33.16
C GLU A 186 18.30 7.41 32.96
N LYS A 187 17.89 8.66 32.78
CA LYS A 187 18.82 9.78 32.84
C LYS A 187 19.49 9.70 34.18
N ASN A 188 20.71 9.15 34.25
CA ASN A 188 21.55 9.13 35.41
C ASN A 188 21.62 10.56 35.92
N THR A 189 20.76 10.88 36.85
CA THR A 189 20.89 12.07 37.68
C THR A 189 22.01 11.76 38.63
N ASP A 190 23.24 11.95 38.13
CA ASP A 190 24.42 11.90 38.96
C ASP A 190 24.18 12.77 40.19
N LYS A 191 24.29 12.10 41.32
CA LYS A 191 24.19 12.61 42.66
C LYS A 191 24.97 13.92 42.84
N ASN A 192 24.30 15.03 42.68
CA ASN A 192 24.65 16.28 43.32
C ASN A 192 23.46 16.75 44.16
N GLU A 193 23.06 15.90 45.12
CA GLU A 193 21.94 16.13 46.04
C GLU A 193 22.24 17.22 47.07
N LYS A 194 23.38 17.96 47.00
CA LYS A 194 23.68 19.01 48.01
C LYS A 194 23.50 20.46 47.52
N GLU A 195 23.33 20.72 46.25
CA GLU A 195 23.11 22.11 45.76
C GLU A 195 21.71 22.39 45.20
N SER A 196 20.94 21.36 44.88
CA SER A 196 19.61 21.49 44.27
C SER A 196 18.54 22.11 45.17
N ASN A 197 18.67 21.97 46.51
CA ASN A 197 17.68 22.51 47.44
C ASN A 197 17.70 24.05 47.58
N LYS A 198 18.78 24.72 47.15
CA LYS A 198 18.83 26.20 47.22
C LYS A 198 18.20 26.82 45.94
N ILE A 199 18.42 26.23 44.77
CA ILE A 199 17.90 26.75 43.51
C ILE A 199 16.40 26.49 43.36
N GLY A 200 15.92 25.30 43.73
CA GLY A 200 14.49 24.96 43.71
C GLY A 200 13.65 25.84 44.62
N ARG A 201 14.20 26.17 45.83
CA ARG A 201 13.51 27.04 46.78
C ARG A 201 13.49 28.51 46.34
N GLN A 202 14.52 28.98 45.65
CA GLN A 202 14.52 30.33 45.07
C GLN A 202 13.56 30.43 43.85
N PHE A 203 13.43 29.36 43.06
CA PHE A 203 12.50 29.32 41.95
C PHE A 203 11.02 29.31 42.40
N LEU A 204 10.74 28.58 43.50
CA LEU A 204 9.39 28.54 44.08
C LEU A 204 8.98 29.89 44.70
N ILE A 205 9.93 30.61 45.32
CA ILE A 205 9.68 31.96 45.85
C ILE A 205 9.48 32.97 44.71
N GLY A 206 10.20 32.82 43.61
CA GLY A 206 10.03 33.66 42.41
C GLY A 206 8.66 33.52 41.78
N VAL A 207 8.18 32.29 41.59
CA VAL A 207 6.84 32.02 40.99
C VAL A 207 5.71 32.51 41.89
N THR A 208 5.80 32.35 43.21
CA THR A 208 4.78 32.88 44.13
C THR A 208 4.75 34.40 44.20
N ALA A 209 5.90 35.07 44.05
CA ALA A 209 5.97 36.55 43.98
C ALA A 209 5.33 37.09 42.69
N VAL A 210 5.56 36.46 41.58
CA VAL A 210 4.96 36.86 40.26
C VAL A 210 3.45 36.66 40.25
N VAL A 211 2.96 35.54 40.79
CA VAL A 211 1.51 35.27 40.87
C VAL A 211 0.86 36.20 41.89
N GLY A 212 1.52 36.51 43.03
CA GLY A 212 1.03 37.47 44.04
C GLY A 212 0.90 38.89 43.48
N LEU A 213 1.89 39.35 42.73
CA LEU A 213 1.86 40.67 42.06
C LEU A 213 0.81 40.76 40.97
N GLY A 214 0.59 39.65 40.23
CA GLY A 214 -0.45 39.58 39.18
C GLY A 214 -1.86 39.71 39.78
N ILE A 215 -2.13 39.07 40.91
CA ILE A 215 -3.43 39.17 41.61
C ILE A 215 -3.66 40.57 42.19
N VAL A 216 -2.65 41.19 42.77
CA VAL A 216 -2.73 42.56 43.28
C VAL A 216 -2.94 43.55 42.13
N GLY A 217 -2.28 43.36 40.99
CA GLY A 217 -2.42 44.22 39.81
C GLY A 217 -3.80 44.17 39.15
N VAL A 218 -4.51 43.04 39.24
CA VAL A 218 -5.85 42.88 38.61
C VAL A 218 -6.98 43.23 39.57
N VAL A 219 -6.85 42.90 40.87
CA VAL A 219 -7.93 43.10 41.86
C VAL A 219 -8.01 44.55 42.38
N LEU A 220 -6.87 45.19 42.64
CA LEU A 220 -6.85 46.55 43.13
C LEU A 220 -7.44 47.61 42.19
N PRO A 221 -7.12 47.62 40.87
CA PRO A 221 -7.75 48.57 39.96
C PRO A 221 -9.26 48.35 39.82
N GLY A 222 -9.73 47.10 39.88
CA GLY A 222 -11.16 46.77 39.86
C GLY A 222 -11.92 47.30 41.09
N TRP A 223 -11.29 47.22 42.25
CA TRP A 223 -11.90 47.70 43.49
C TRP A 223 -11.94 49.21 43.59
N ILE A 224 -10.92 49.93 43.13
CA ILE A 224 -10.87 51.39 43.06
C ILE A 224 -11.87 51.91 42.04
N ARG A 225 -12.07 51.23 40.90
CA ARG A 225 -13.13 51.63 39.91
C ARG A 225 -14.53 51.47 40.47
N ARG A 226 -14.83 50.45 41.27
CA ARG A 226 -16.17 50.28 41.88
C ARG A 226 -16.45 51.35 42.95
N ARG A 227 -15.44 51.83 43.70
CA ARG A 227 -15.63 52.95 44.65
C ARG A 227 -15.89 54.30 43.98
N LYS A 228 -15.35 54.55 42.78
CA LYS A 228 -15.58 55.80 42.09
C LYS A 228 -16.96 55.88 41.40
N GLN A 229 -17.57 54.73 41.08
CA GLN A 229 -18.93 54.74 40.51
C GLN A 229 -20.04 54.89 41.56
N GLY A 230 -19.77 54.67 42.83
CA GLY A 230 -20.74 54.88 43.92
C GLY A 230 -20.88 56.30 44.41
N GLN A 231 -20.09 57.26 43.90
CA GLN A 231 -20.14 58.68 44.33
C GLN A 231 -20.83 59.62 43.33
N PHE A 232 -21.47 59.10 42.29
CA PHE A 232 -22.14 59.91 41.25
C PHE A 232 -23.66 59.79 41.25
N TYR A 233 -24.27 59.24 42.34
CA TYR A 233 -25.73 59.26 42.53
C TYR A 233 -26.04 59.69 43.98
N GLU A 234 -25.96 61.01 44.23
CA GLU A 234 -26.76 61.79 45.16
C GLU A 234 -26.89 63.21 44.57
#